data_4944f7fb0fe10df1661260b808923c07
#
_entry.id   4944f7fb0fe10df1661260b808923c07
#
_cell.length_a   1.000
_cell.length_b   1.000
_cell.length_c   1.000
_cell.angle_alpha   90.00
_cell.angle_beta   90.00
_cell.angle_gamma   90.00
#
_symmetry.space_group_name_H-M   'P 1'
#
loop_
_entity.id
_entity.type
_entity.pdbx_description
1 polymer ?
#
loop_
_entity_poly.entity_id
_entity_poly.type
_entity_poly.pdbx_seq_one_letter_code
_entity_poly.pdbx_strand_id
1 'polypeptide(L)'
;MQVPILAAGILLAICLIYAKVTKFFESLQVTSTQNLPYPDEKPAPIAPLENFDWRTKKPPQFRGFKPKYNISMGIRRDTPSELLSIDHDYLDRVNQRREILKKHEDTVCGFLPAGEQAVLEIYDYFLTQYLPIRYPTMFQLSQDRTIFNNLVTNRSFPTKTQDVRSALLNLGEIVEEELFLLVPDSDSYRLVAYVCCFPSSFDPAEKLGLLLKDIHKPVPGYEKIGPSMERFFAKLQVGSPIKRQNWSVQVHPELFDCEANHRIKSYDGPGEPNIEDASPPTLALQDTPC
;
A
#
# COMPACT_ATOMS: atom_id res chain seq x y z
N MET A 1 8.10 21.74 21.65
CA MET A 1 7.48 22.00 20.34
C MET A 1 7.23 20.66 19.69
N GLN A 2 5.99 20.17 19.72
CA GLN A 2 5.63 18.92 19.04
C GLN A 2 5.40 19.25 17.56
N VAL A 3 6.17 18.61 16.71
CA VAL A 3 6.00 18.69 15.25
C VAL A 3 4.84 17.77 14.86
N PRO A 4 3.82 18.26 14.15
CA PRO A 4 2.72 17.41 13.73
C PRO A 4 3.18 16.41 12.68
N ILE A 5 2.85 15.14 12.90
CA ILE A 5 3.17 14.06 11.99
C ILE A 5 2.02 13.92 11.00
N LEU A 6 2.29 14.23 9.74
CA LEU A 6 1.41 13.90 8.62
C LEU A 6 1.91 12.59 8.02
N ALA A 7 1.17 11.52 8.20
CA ALA A 7 1.52 10.26 7.60
C ALA A 7 1.03 10.22 6.15
N ALA A 8 1.94 10.05 5.21
CA ALA A 8 1.64 9.87 3.80
C ALA A 8 2.19 8.52 3.34
N GLY A 9 1.36 7.63 2.82
CA GLY A 9 1.73 6.32 2.33
C GLY A 9 1.85 6.27 0.84
N ILE A 10 2.82 5.54 0.38
CA ILE A 10 3.05 5.29 -1.01
C ILE A 10 3.46 3.89 -1.28
N LEU A 11 3.09 3.48 -2.41
CA LEU A 11 3.19 2.17 -2.86
C LEU A 11 3.75 1.87 -4.17
N LEU A 12 4.35 0.76 -4.26
CA LEU A 12 4.47 -0.01 -5.49
C LEU A 12 3.23 -0.85 -5.82
N ALA A 13 2.32 -1.00 -4.96
CA ALA A 13 0.96 -1.51 -5.16
C ALA A 13 0.10 -0.79 -4.18
N ILE A 14 -0.95 -0.17 -4.54
CA ILE A 14 -2.03 0.49 -3.80
C ILE A 14 -1.72 0.75 -2.32
N CYS A 15 -1.10 1.88 -2.00
CA CYS A 15 -0.95 2.36 -0.66
C CYS A 15 -1.77 3.55 -0.36
N LEU A 16 -2.20 3.57 0.80
CA LEU A 16 -3.19 4.46 1.23
C LEU A 16 -2.90 5.01 2.56
N ILE A 17 -3.08 6.28 2.61
CA ILE A 17 -3.12 6.95 3.87
C ILE A 17 -4.43 7.59 4.04
N TYR A 18 -5.01 7.31 5.14
CA TYR A 18 -6.07 8.10 5.69
C TYR A 18 -5.76 8.37 7.15
N ALA A 19 -5.39 9.60 7.46
CA ALA A 19 -5.23 10.03 8.82
C ALA A 19 -6.54 10.65 9.31
N LYS A 20 -7.00 10.23 10.49
CA LYS A 20 -8.14 10.84 11.16
C LYS A 20 -7.71 12.14 11.83
N VAL A 21 -7.67 13.21 11.06
CA VAL A 21 -7.27 14.54 11.57
C VAL A 21 -8.49 15.38 11.92
N THR A 22 -9.41 14.88 12.72
CA THR A 22 -10.56 15.70 13.17
C THR A 22 -10.19 16.74 14.24
N LYS A 23 -9.09 16.55 14.97
CA LYS A 23 -8.62 17.54 15.96
C LYS A 23 -7.51 18.45 15.47
N PHE A 24 -6.88 18.12 14.35
CA PHE A 24 -5.74 18.87 13.83
C PHE A 24 -6.17 20.03 12.90
N PHE A 25 -7.29 19.88 12.20
CA PHE A 25 -7.81 20.96 11.34
C PHE A 25 -8.29 22.20 12.11
N GLU A 26 -8.59 22.11 13.40
CA GLU A 26 -8.97 23.26 14.20
C GLU A 26 -7.78 24.14 14.61
N SER A 27 -6.54 23.65 14.51
CA SER A 27 -5.34 24.38 14.96
C SER A 27 -4.44 24.93 13.85
N LEU A 28 -4.67 24.59 12.58
CA LEU A 28 -3.89 25.08 11.46
C LEU A 28 -4.70 26.04 10.58
N GLN A 29 -4.84 27.27 11.03
CA GLN A 29 -5.02 28.39 10.09
C GLN A 29 -3.68 28.66 9.40
N VAL A 30 -3.38 27.90 8.35
CA VAL A 30 -2.28 28.22 7.46
C VAL A 30 -2.81 29.04 6.31
N THR A 31 -2.63 30.34 6.42
CA THR A 31 -2.74 31.26 5.29
C THR A 31 -1.63 30.99 4.28
N SER A 32 -1.94 30.27 3.23
CA SER A 32 -1.24 30.41 1.96
C SER A 32 -2.14 29.94 0.83
N THR A 33 -2.84 30.87 0.24
CA THR A 33 -3.54 30.74 -1.03
C THR A 33 -2.52 30.64 -2.15
N GLN A 34 -2.19 29.43 -2.60
CA GLN A 34 -1.67 29.19 -3.93
C GLN A 34 -2.54 28.12 -4.59
N ASN A 35 -3.08 28.46 -5.76
CA ASN A 35 -4.00 27.68 -6.56
C ASN A 35 -3.55 26.23 -6.77
N LEU A 36 -4.03 25.34 -5.93
CA LEU A 36 -3.94 23.90 -6.11
C LEU A 36 -5.13 23.44 -6.97
N PRO A 37 -4.94 22.48 -7.88
CA PRO A 37 -5.99 22.02 -8.78
C PRO A 37 -7.05 21.12 -8.12
N TYR A 38 -7.21 21.20 -6.79
CA TYR A 38 -8.17 20.43 -6.02
C TYR A 38 -9.13 21.39 -5.32
N PRO A 39 -10.46 21.28 -5.55
CA PRO A 39 -11.43 22.05 -4.80
C PRO A 39 -11.42 21.65 -3.31
N ASP A 40 -11.79 22.60 -2.43
CA ASP A 40 -11.98 22.42 -0.98
C ASP A 40 -13.22 21.55 -0.65
N GLU A 41 -13.42 20.47 -1.37
CA GLU A 41 -14.50 19.54 -1.12
C GLU A 41 -14.13 18.61 0.04
N LYS A 42 -15.04 18.44 1.00
CA LYS A 42 -14.90 17.41 2.03
C LYS A 42 -14.74 16.05 1.36
N PRO A 43 -13.86 15.19 1.90
CA PRO A 43 -13.71 13.83 1.38
C PRO A 43 -15.07 13.15 1.27
N ALA A 44 -15.31 12.47 0.16
CA ALA A 44 -16.54 11.69 0.01
C ALA A 44 -16.65 10.64 1.13
N PRO A 45 -17.82 10.39 1.67
CA PRO A 45 -18.00 9.35 2.69
C PRO A 45 -17.68 7.97 2.10
N ILE A 46 -17.29 7.04 2.98
CA ILE A 46 -17.11 5.64 2.61
C ILE A 46 -18.49 5.07 2.26
N ALA A 47 -18.67 4.63 1.01
CA ALA A 47 -19.89 3.99 0.57
C ALA A 47 -19.88 2.49 0.94
N PRO A 48 -20.86 2.00 1.70
CA PRO A 48 -20.92 0.59 2.07
C PRO A 48 -21.26 -0.30 0.88
N LEU A 49 -20.76 -1.52 0.91
CA LEU A 49 -21.13 -2.61 0.01
C LEU A 49 -22.02 -3.61 0.79
N GLU A 50 -23.31 -3.27 0.92
CA GLU A 50 -24.28 -3.97 1.79
C GLU A 50 -24.42 -5.47 1.47
N ASN A 51 -24.33 -5.86 0.21
CA ASN A 51 -24.53 -7.23 -0.26
C ASN A 51 -23.24 -7.80 -0.87
N PHE A 52 -22.08 -7.41 -0.35
CA PHE A 52 -20.81 -7.85 -0.90
C PHE A 52 -20.55 -9.33 -0.58
N ASP A 53 -20.37 -10.12 -1.61
CA ASP A 53 -19.83 -11.48 -1.50
C ASP A 53 -18.46 -11.55 -2.18
N TRP A 54 -17.43 -11.58 -1.37
CA TRP A 54 -16.03 -11.63 -1.82
C TRP A 54 -15.75 -12.84 -2.71
N ARG A 55 -16.43 -13.98 -2.50
CA ARG A 55 -16.23 -15.23 -3.27
C ARG A 55 -16.58 -15.09 -4.74
N THR A 56 -17.49 -14.18 -5.06
CA THR A 56 -17.96 -13.95 -6.43
C THR A 56 -17.28 -12.75 -7.09
N LYS A 57 -16.54 -11.97 -6.32
CA LYS A 57 -15.87 -10.78 -6.81
C LYS A 57 -14.61 -11.16 -7.58
N LYS A 58 -14.57 -10.85 -8.87
CA LYS A 58 -13.37 -11.04 -9.69
C LYS A 58 -12.32 -9.96 -9.40
N PRO A 59 -11.03 -10.29 -9.55
CA PRO A 59 -9.95 -9.32 -9.46
C PRO A 59 -10.16 -8.13 -10.38
N PRO A 60 -9.63 -6.94 -10.03
CA PRO A 60 -9.74 -5.76 -10.87
C PRO A 60 -9.11 -5.99 -12.25
N GLN A 61 -9.81 -5.61 -13.30
CA GLN A 61 -9.24 -5.63 -14.64
C GLN A 61 -8.29 -4.45 -14.82
N PHE A 62 -7.05 -4.76 -15.17
CA PHE A 62 -6.04 -3.77 -15.46
C PHE A 62 -6.05 -3.36 -16.94
N ARG A 63 -5.53 -2.16 -17.21
CA ARG A 63 -5.37 -1.71 -18.59
C ARG A 63 -4.32 -2.55 -19.29
N GLY A 64 -4.56 -2.88 -20.55
CA GLY A 64 -3.57 -3.52 -21.41
C GLY A 64 -2.31 -2.67 -21.59
N PHE A 65 -1.24 -3.32 -22.02
CA PHE A 65 0.02 -2.65 -22.36
C PHE A 65 -0.16 -1.63 -23.47
N LYS A 66 0.57 -0.53 -23.36
CA LYS A 66 0.71 0.40 -24.49
C LYS A 66 1.91 -0.02 -25.32
N PRO A 67 1.81 -0.01 -26.65
CA PRO A 67 2.94 -0.36 -27.53
C PRO A 67 4.18 0.51 -27.31
N LYS A 68 3.97 1.75 -26.86
CA LYS A 68 5.05 2.69 -26.54
C LYS A 68 5.02 2.97 -25.04
N TYR A 69 6.09 2.60 -24.36
CA TYR A 69 6.29 2.94 -22.97
C TYR A 69 6.78 4.39 -22.84
N ASN A 70 6.09 5.15 -21.98
CA ASN A 70 6.53 6.47 -21.55
C ASN A 70 6.56 6.48 -20.03
N ILE A 71 7.72 6.78 -19.45
CA ILE A 71 7.84 6.94 -18.01
C ILE A 71 6.97 8.12 -17.57
N SER A 72 6.07 7.85 -16.63
CA SER A 72 5.19 8.86 -16.03
C SER A 72 4.76 8.40 -14.65
N MET A 73 4.27 9.32 -13.82
CA MET A 73 3.72 8.94 -12.50
C MET A 73 2.48 8.05 -12.64
N GLY A 74 1.73 8.15 -13.75
CA GLY A 74 0.58 7.27 -14.00
C GLY A 74 -0.55 7.37 -12.99
N ILE A 75 -0.62 8.47 -12.25
CA ILE A 75 -1.54 8.70 -11.15
C ILE A 75 -2.94 9.02 -11.65
N ARG A 76 -3.94 8.51 -10.96
CA ARG A 76 -5.35 8.85 -11.11
C ARG A 76 -5.94 9.17 -9.74
N ARG A 77 -6.98 9.98 -9.71
CA ARG A 77 -7.79 10.18 -8.52
C ARG A 77 -8.53 8.89 -8.17
N ASP A 78 -8.73 8.72 -6.88
CA ASP A 78 -9.56 7.64 -6.34
C ASP A 78 -10.53 8.21 -5.31
N THR A 79 -11.37 7.36 -4.76
CA THR A 79 -12.31 7.74 -3.71
C THR A 79 -11.93 7.05 -2.39
N PRO A 80 -12.30 7.62 -1.24
CA PRO A 80 -12.08 6.95 0.04
C PRO A 80 -12.68 5.54 0.12
N SER A 81 -13.70 5.24 -0.66
CA SER A 81 -14.32 3.91 -0.71
C SER A 81 -13.47 2.85 -1.42
N GLU A 82 -12.55 3.27 -2.28
CA GLU A 82 -11.73 2.36 -3.10
C GLU A 82 -10.31 2.17 -2.52
N LEU A 83 -10.15 2.45 -1.24
CA LEU A 83 -8.87 2.34 -0.56
C LEU A 83 -8.30 0.91 -0.58
N LEU A 84 -9.11 -0.07 -0.26
CA LEU A 84 -8.78 -1.49 -0.31
C LEU A 84 -9.72 -2.17 -1.28
N SER A 85 -9.19 -3.13 -2.04
CA SER A 85 -9.98 -3.89 -3.00
C SER A 85 -9.94 -5.36 -2.60
N ILE A 86 -11.09 -5.91 -2.25
CA ILE A 86 -11.23 -7.32 -1.85
C ILE A 86 -11.89 -8.11 -2.98
N ASP A 87 -11.36 -9.29 -3.27
CA ASP A 87 -11.88 -10.21 -4.27
C ASP A 87 -11.86 -11.67 -3.80
N HIS A 88 -12.09 -12.61 -4.72
CA HIS A 88 -12.22 -14.04 -4.38
C HIS A 88 -10.96 -14.67 -3.79
N ASP A 89 -9.80 -14.03 -3.94
CA ASP A 89 -8.53 -14.53 -3.41
C ASP A 89 -8.29 -14.13 -1.95
N TYR A 90 -9.16 -13.30 -1.36
CA TYR A 90 -9.00 -12.73 -0.02
C TYR A 90 -8.58 -13.76 1.04
N LEU A 91 -9.34 -14.85 1.18
CA LEU A 91 -9.06 -15.84 2.23
C LEU A 91 -7.71 -16.52 2.05
N ASP A 92 -7.35 -16.87 0.83
CA ASP A 92 -6.07 -17.51 0.51
C ASP A 92 -4.91 -16.54 0.75
N ARG A 93 -5.07 -15.27 0.34
CA ARG A 93 -4.06 -14.22 0.53
C ARG A 93 -3.79 -13.94 2.01
N VAL A 94 -4.82 -13.70 2.81
CA VAL A 94 -4.61 -13.42 4.24
C VAL A 94 -4.07 -14.63 5.02
N ASN A 95 -4.41 -15.86 4.62
CA ASN A 95 -3.82 -17.07 5.18
C ASN A 95 -2.33 -17.18 4.82
N GLN A 96 -1.97 -16.93 3.56
CA GLN A 96 -0.59 -16.95 3.09
C GLN A 96 0.23 -15.85 3.80
N ARG A 97 -0.30 -14.64 3.93
CA ARG A 97 0.32 -13.54 4.67
C ARG A 97 0.60 -13.91 6.12
N ARG A 98 -0.34 -14.56 6.79
CA ARG A 98 -0.18 -15.02 8.17
C ARG A 98 1.01 -15.99 8.33
N GLU A 99 1.18 -16.92 7.40
CA GLU A 99 2.31 -17.83 7.43
C GLU A 99 3.65 -17.12 7.16
N ILE A 100 3.65 -16.14 6.27
CA ILE A 100 4.82 -15.30 6.00
C ILE A 100 5.17 -14.45 7.22
N LEU A 101 4.20 -13.79 7.83
CA LEU A 101 4.39 -13.00 9.06
C LEU A 101 5.01 -13.85 10.18
N LYS A 102 4.57 -15.10 10.36
CA LYS A 102 5.16 -15.99 11.36
C LYS A 102 6.61 -16.38 11.07
N LYS A 103 6.96 -16.57 9.80
CA LYS A 103 8.28 -17.11 9.40
C LYS A 103 9.32 -16.03 9.15
N HIS A 104 8.88 -14.85 8.72
CA HIS A 104 9.72 -13.79 8.19
C HIS A 104 9.40 -12.43 8.79
N GLU A 105 8.90 -12.39 10.04
CA GLU A 105 8.42 -11.17 10.69
C GLU A 105 9.38 -10.00 10.58
N ASP A 106 10.66 -10.22 10.86
CA ASP A 106 11.69 -9.15 10.85
C ASP A 106 11.96 -8.59 9.45
N THR A 107 11.65 -9.35 8.40
CA THR A 107 11.77 -8.88 7.01
C THR A 107 10.52 -8.15 6.56
N VAL A 108 9.33 -8.68 6.90
CA VAL A 108 8.07 -8.21 6.33
C VAL A 108 7.34 -7.18 7.17
N CYS A 109 7.82 -6.92 8.39
CA CYS A 109 7.20 -5.97 9.32
C CYS A 109 8.27 -5.16 10.05
N GLY A 110 8.16 -3.83 9.97
CA GLY A 110 9.11 -2.97 10.67
C GLY A 110 8.57 -1.56 10.90
N PHE A 111 9.06 -0.90 11.94
CA PHE A 111 8.75 0.50 12.22
C PHE A 111 9.89 1.19 12.96
N LEU A 112 9.91 2.51 12.85
CA LEU A 112 10.76 3.43 13.62
C LEU A 112 9.89 4.17 14.66
N PRO A 113 10.47 4.69 15.74
CA PRO A 113 9.71 5.47 16.73
C PRO A 113 8.88 6.61 16.12
N ALA A 114 9.38 7.24 15.06
CA ALA A 114 8.65 8.30 14.34
C ALA A 114 7.38 7.80 13.63
N GLY A 115 7.23 6.49 13.44
CA GLY A 115 6.08 5.86 12.78
C GLY A 115 4.99 5.38 13.72
N GLU A 116 5.25 5.31 15.03
CA GLU A 116 4.34 4.68 15.99
C GLU A 116 2.92 5.25 15.96
N GLN A 117 2.81 6.57 16.01
CA GLN A 117 1.50 7.23 15.97
C GLN A 117 0.75 6.96 14.67
N ALA A 118 1.46 6.98 13.53
CA ALA A 118 0.86 6.73 12.23
C ALA A 118 0.35 5.28 12.10
N VAL A 119 1.08 4.32 12.67
CA VAL A 119 0.64 2.91 12.71
C VAL A 119 -0.63 2.77 13.55
N LEU A 120 -0.67 3.33 14.74
CA LEU A 120 -1.84 3.25 15.61
C LEU A 120 -3.06 3.95 15.01
N GLU A 121 -2.85 5.04 14.28
CA GLU A 121 -3.90 5.78 13.59
C GLU A 121 -4.51 5.00 12.43
N ILE A 122 -3.68 4.40 11.55
CA ILE A 122 -4.20 3.58 10.45
C ILE A 122 -4.88 2.30 10.96
N TYR A 123 -4.37 1.72 12.04
CA TYR A 123 -4.97 0.57 12.70
C TYR A 123 -6.38 0.89 13.21
N ASP A 124 -6.52 1.96 14.00
CA ASP A 124 -7.84 2.42 14.48
C ASP A 124 -8.78 2.70 13.32
N TYR A 125 -8.32 3.43 12.30
CA TYR A 125 -9.12 3.78 11.14
C TYR A 125 -9.63 2.56 10.37
N PHE A 126 -8.77 1.59 10.08
CA PHE A 126 -9.18 0.41 9.33
C PHE A 126 -10.15 -0.45 10.12
N LEU A 127 -9.90 -0.67 11.40
CA LEU A 127 -10.72 -1.57 12.21
C LEU A 127 -12.03 -0.94 12.69
N THR A 128 -12.06 0.37 12.92
CA THR A 128 -13.24 1.01 13.52
C THR A 128 -14.12 1.76 12.51
N GLN A 129 -13.57 2.08 11.33
CA GLN A 129 -14.27 2.89 10.33
C GLN A 129 -14.27 2.22 8.97
N TYR A 130 -13.10 2.05 8.32
CA TYR A 130 -13.08 1.68 6.91
C TYR A 130 -13.68 0.29 6.65
N LEU A 131 -13.11 -0.75 7.22
CA LEU A 131 -13.52 -2.13 6.94
C LEU A 131 -14.96 -2.44 7.35
N PRO A 132 -15.42 -2.08 8.57
CA PRO A 132 -16.81 -2.35 8.97
C PRO A 132 -17.84 -1.54 8.18
N ILE A 133 -17.50 -0.35 7.69
CA ILE A 133 -18.39 0.46 6.86
C ILE A 133 -18.38 -0.04 5.42
N ARG A 134 -17.20 -0.26 4.84
CA ARG A 134 -17.09 -0.64 3.43
C ARG A 134 -17.57 -2.05 3.14
N TYR A 135 -17.22 -3.01 4.01
CA TYR A 135 -17.49 -4.44 3.84
C TYR A 135 -18.24 -5.04 5.03
N PRO A 136 -19.46 -4.59 5.34
CA PRO A 136 -20.21 -4.99 6.55
C PRO A 136 -20.55 -6.49 6.60
N THR A 137 -20.55 -7.17 5.45
CA THR A 137 -20.75 -8.62 5.37
C THR A 137 -19.55 -9.43 5.77
N MET A 138 -18.35 -8.82 5.80
CA MET A 138 -17.08 -9.49 6.11
C MET A 138 -16.52 -9.07 7.47
N PHE A 139 -16.77 -7.84 7.89
CA PHE A 139 -16.17 -7.24 9.07
C PHE A 139 -17.21 -6.58 9.96
N GLN A 140 -17.15 -6.91 11.24
CA GLN A 140 -18.11 -6.39 12.22
C GLN A 140 -17.42 -5.96 13.51
N LEU A 141 -17.97 -4.95 14.14
CA LEU A 141 -17.56 -4.56 15.49
C LEU A 141 -18.47 -5.23 16.53
N SER A 142 -17.89 -5.54 17.70
CA SER A 142 -18.68 -5.87 18.89
C SER A 142 -19.60 -4.71 19.27
N GLN A 143 -20.63 -4.98 20.06
CA GLN A 143 -21.60 -3.96 20.47
C GLN A 143 -20.95 -2.76 21.18
N ASP A 144 -19.93 -3.01 22.00
CA ASP A 144 -19.13 -2.00 22.69
C ASP A 144 -18.02 -1.40 21.84
N ARG A 145 -17.87 -1.86 20.58
CA ARG A 145 -16.87 -1.46 19.60
C ARG A 145 -15.41 -1.68 20.04
N THR A 146 -15.18 -2.55 21.01
CA THR A 146 -13.81 -2.86 21.50
C THR A 146 -13.15 -3.97 20.71
N ILE A 147 -13.94 -4.81 20.01
CA ILE A 147 -13.46 -5.95 19.22
C ILE A 147 -13.90 -5.79 17.77
N PHE A 148 -12.96 -5.99 16.86
CA PHE A 148 -13.17 -6.13 15.44
C PHE A 148 -13.18 -7.62 15.08
N ASN A 149 -14.23 -8.08 14.41
CA ASN A 149 -14.41 -9.45 13.99
C ASN A 149 -14.27 -9.58 12.47
N ASN A 150 -13.33 -10.39 12.02
CA ASN A 150 -13.21 -10.83 10.63
C ASN A 150 -14.02 -12.13 10.49
N LEU A 151 -15.19 -12.04 9.88
CA LEU A 151 -16.13 -13.16 9.74
C LEU A 151 -15.66 -14.19 8.71
N VAL A 152 -14.78 -13.82 7.81
CA VAL A 152 -14.24 -14.72 6.77
C VAL A 152 -13.19 -15.66 7.36
N THR A 153 -12.30 -15.13 8.19
CA THR A 153 -11.21 -15.89 8.83
C THR A 153 -11.59 -16.42 10.21
N ASN A 154 -12.76 -16.03 10.73
CA ASN A 154 -13.22 -16.31 12.08
C ASN A 154 -12.22 -15.86 13.16
N ARG A 155 -11.62 -14.68 12.97
CA ARG A 155 -10.65 -14.10 13.89
C ARG A 155 -11.14 -12.77 14.43
N SER A 156 -10.72 -12.46 15.65
CA SER A 156 -11.07 -11.23 16.34
C SER A 156 -9.82 -10.49 16.80
N PHE A 157 -9.88 -9.16 16.75
CA PHE A 157 -8.78 -8.28 17.08
C PHE A 157 -9.28 -7.14 17.97
N PRO A 158 -8.50 -6.68 18.96
CA PRO A 158 -8.86 -5.49 19.71
C PRO A 158 -8.86 -4.28 18.77
N THR A 159 -9.85 -3.41 18.88
CA THR A 159 -9.91 -2.19 18.04
C THR A 159 -8.87 -1.16 18.42
N LYS A 160 -8.28 -1.27 19.62
CA LYS A 160 -7.22 -0.40 20.14
C LYS A 160 -6.09 -1.21 20.73
N THR A 161 -4.88 -0.79 20.45
CA THR A 161 -3.66 -1.32 21.09
C THR A 161 -2.68 -0.18 21.31
N GLN A 162 -1.75 -0.35 22.25
CA GLN A 162 -0.57 0.51 22.42
C GLN A 162 0.68 -0.17 21.87
N ASP A 163 0.59 -1.45 21.53
CA ASP A 163 1.67 -2.21 20.93
C ASP A 163 1.65 -2.03 19.42
N VAL A 164 2.58 -1.22 18.93
CA VAL A 164 2.74 -0.86 17.52
C VAL A 164 3.07 -2.08 16.66
N ARG A 165 3.89 -3.00 17.18
CA ARG A 165 4.23 -4.23 16.46
C ARG A 165 2.98 -5.11 16.28
N SER A 166 2.23 -5.33 17.34
CA SER A 166 0.96 -6.05 17.24
C SER A 166 -0.03 -5.38 16.30
N ALA A 167 -0.10 -4.06 16.27
CA ALA A 167 -0.94 -3.33 15.32
C ALA A 167 -0.56 -3.63 13.86
N LEU A 168 0.72 -3.58 13.52
CA LEU A 168 1.21 -3.90 12.16
C LEU A 168 0.97 -5.36 11.78
N LEU A 169 1.26 -6.29 12.69
CA LEU A 169 1.02 -7.72 12.45
C LEU A 169 -0.46 -8.01 12.21
N ASN A 170 -1.33 -7.43 13.05
CA ASN A 170 -2.78 -7.57 12.88
C ASN A 170 -3.25 -7.00 11.54
N LEU A 171 -2.77 -5.82 11.13
CA LEU A 171 -3.06 -5.26 9.81
C LEU A 171 -2.63 -6.22 8.70
N GLY A 172 -1.43 -6.78 8.79
CA GLY A 172 -0.92 -7.76 7.82
C GLY A 172 -1.75 -9.04 7.72
N GLU A 173 -2.47 -9.41 8.80
CA GLU A 173 -3.38 -10.56 8.82
C GLU A 173 -4.81 -10.24 8.37
N ILE A 174 -5.19 -8.96 8.36
CA ILE A 174 -6.56 -8.53 8.07
C ILE A 174 -6.73 -8.10 6.61
N VAL A 175 -5.73 -7.43 6.02
CA VAL A 175 -5.81 -6.89 4.67
C VAL A 175 -4.83 -7.59 3.73
N GLU A 176 -5.14 -7.58 2.43
CA GLU A 176 -4.29 -8.16 1.39
C GLU A 176 -3.19 -7.20 0.94
N GLU A 177 -3.41 -5.91 1.13
CA GLU A 177 -2.53 -4.86 0.66
C GLU A 177 -1.26 -4.75 1.49
N GLU A 178 -0.20 -4.32 0.83
CA GLU A 178 1.04 -3.93 1.48
C GLU A 178 0.93 -2.50 1.99
N LEU A 179 1.32 -2.27 3.24
CA LEU A 179 1.26 -0.95 3.86
C LEU A 179 2.67 -0.38 4.05
N PHE A 180 2.89 0.82 3.51
CA PHE A 180 4.09 1.60 3.72
C PHE A 180 3.71 2.98 4.24
N LEU A 181 4.15 3.33 5.44
CA LEU A 181 3.82 4.59 6.09
C LEU A 181 5.02 5.53 5.99
N LEU A 182 4.77 6.69 5.39
CA LEU A 182 5.78 7.71 5.23
C LEU A 182 5.35 8.97 5.98
N VAL A 183 6.31 9.64 6.61
CA VAL A 183 6.11 10.93 7.27
C VAL A 183 6.96 12.00 6.60
N PRO A 184 6.54 13.27 6.63
CA PRO A 184 7.36 14.38 6.15
C PRO A 184 8.71 14.42 6.86
N ASP A 185 9.77 14.59 6.08
CA ASP A 185 11.12 14.80 6.59
C ASP A 185 11.85 15.79 5.67
N SER A 186 12.06 17.01 6.18
CA SER A 186 12.62 18.13 5.41
C SER A 186 11.81 18.38 4.13
N ASP A 187 12.43 18.26 2.97
CA ASP A 187 11.81 18.47 1.66
C ASP A 187 11.26 17.19 1.01
N SER A 188 11.25 16.06 1.74
CA SER A 188 10.84 14.75 1.24
C SER A 188 9.98 14.01 2.26
N TYR A 189 9.81 12.72 2.05
CA TYR A 189 9.12 11.80 2.95
C TYR A 189 10.02 10.64 3.32
N ARG A 190 9.98 10.21 4.57
CA ARG A 190 10.73 9.07 5.10
C ARG A 190 9.80 7.91 5.37
N LEU A 191 10.19 6.72 4.93
CA LEU A 191 9.51 5.48 5.29
C LEU A 191 9.76 5.18 6.77
N VAL A 192 8.70 5.17 7.57
CA VAL A 192 8.80 5.00 9.03
C VAL A 192 8.14 3.74 9.55
N ALA A 193 7.28 3.11 8.77
CA ALA A 193 6.72 1.80 9.10
C ALA A 193 6.23 1.09 7.84
N TYR A 194 6.19 -0.24 7.90
CA TYR A 194 5.63 -1.07 6.84
C TYR A 194 5.16 -2.42 7.37
N VAL A 195 4.21 -3.02 6.64
CA VAL A 195 3.96 -4.46 6.61
C VAL A 195 3.84 -4.86 5.14
N CYS A 196 4.75 -5.73 4.69
CA CYS A 196 4.90 -6.10 3.29
C CYS A 196 5.21 -7.59 3.16
N CYS A 197 4.19 -8.39 2.89
CA CYS A 197 4.29 -9.85 2.78
C CYS A 197 4.58 -10.33 1.35
N PHE A 198 4.26 -9.51 0.34
CA PHE A 198 4.46 -9.82 -1.07
C PHE A 198 5.37 -8.78 -1.74
N PRO A 199 6.63 -8.71 -1.31
CA PRO A 199 7.56 -7.75 -1.89
C PRO A 199 7.87 -8.14 -3.34
N SER A 200 7.69 -7.18 -4.24
CA SER A 200 8.00 -7.40 -5.65
C SER A 200 9.49 -7.19 -5.90
N SER A 201 10.30 -8.19 -5.51
CA SER A 201 11.75 -8.24 -5.79
C SER A 201 12.60 -7.19 -5.06
N PHE A 202 12.22 -6.86 -3.84
CA PHE A 202 13.05 -6.03 -2.96
C PHE A 202 12.88 -6.46 -1.50
N ASP A 203 13.89 -6.23 -0.68
CA ASP A 203 13.78 -6.38 0.76
C ASP A 203 13.14 -5.12 1.38
N PRO A 204 11.93 -5.22 1.95
CA PRO A 204 11.29 -4.06 2.58
C PRO A 204 12.06 -3.55 3.81
N ALA A 205 12.79 -4.41 4.52
CA ALA A 205 13.59 -4.02 5.69
C ALA A 205 14.71 -3.04 5.31
N GLU A 206 15.34 -3.23 4.15
CA GLU A 206 16.35 -2.31 3.62
C GLU A 206 15.80 -0.92 3.27
N LYS A 207 14.48 -0.78 3.12
CA LYS A 207 13.86 0.50 2.78
C LYS A 207 13.45 1.31 4.00
N LEU A 208 13.34 0.68 5.16
CA LEU A 208 12.94 1.34 6.39
C LEU A 208 13.96 2.45 6.75
N GLY A 209 13.45 3.64 7.03
CA GLY A 209 14.28 4.80 7.34
C GLY A 209 14.81 5.55 6.12
N LEU A 210 14.64 5.05 4.90
CA LEU A 210 15.06 5.77 3.70
C LEU A 210 14.08 6.88 3.32
N LEU A 211 14.61 7.92 2.68
CA LEU A 211 13.80 8.95 2.03
C LEU A 211 13.19 8.40 0.73
N LEU A 212 12.06 8.96 0.34
CA LEU A 212 11.33 8.58 -0.87
C LEU A 212 12.24 8.51 -2.12
N LYS A 213 13.10 9.49 -2.30
CA LYS A 213 14.08 9.54 -3.41
C LYS A 213 15.09 8.39 -3.36
N ASP A 214 15.50 7.97 -2.16
CA ASP A 214 16.50 6.91 -2.00
C ASP A 214 15.88 5.53 -2.19
N ILE A 215 14.61 5.36 -1.77
CA ILE A 215 13.82 4.15 -2.05
C ILE A 215 13.71 3.88 -3.55
N HIS A 216 13.52 4.93 -4.35
CA HIS A 216 13.29 4.83 -5.79
C HIS A 216 14.56 4.96 -6.64
N LYS A 217 15.70 5.23 -6.03
CA LYS A 217 16.99 5.37 -6.75
C LYS A 217 17.32 4.21 -7.70
N PRO A 218 17.00 2.93 -7.37
CA PRO A 218 17.24 1.82 -8.28
C PRO A 218 16.29 1.78 -9.51
N VAL A 219 15.23 2.59 -9.54
CA VAL A 219 14.26 2.57 -10.64
C VAL A 219 14.85 3.25 -11.87
N PRO A 220 14.97 2.56 -13.01
CA PRO A 220 15.52 3.15 -14.24
C PRO A 220 14.75 4.40 -14.67
N GLY A 221 15.47 5.49 -14.92
CA GLY A 221 14.88 6.76 -15.34
C GLY A 221 14.17 7.54 -14.23
N TYR A 222 14.36 7.17 -12.96
CA TYR A 222 13.76 7.87 -11.83
C TYR A 222 14.13 9.36 -11.80
N GLU A 223 15.33 9.71 -12.21
CA GLU A 223 15.82 11.11 -12.29
C GLU A 223 14.92 12.04 -13.12
N LYS A 224 14.18 11.47 -14.08
CA LYS A 224 13.24 12.22 -14.93
C LYS A 224 11.93 12.55 -14.22
N ILE A 225 11.51 11.74 -13.26
CA ILE A 225 10.23 11.89 -12.57
C ILE A 225 10.37 12.24 -11.09
N GLY A 226 11.52 12.00 -10.48
CA GLY A 226 11.78 12.22 -9.05
C GLY A 226 11.34 13.60 -8.55
N PRO A 227 11.80 14.71 -9.16
CA PRO A 227 11.39 16.05 -8.74
C PRO A 227 9.87 16.31 -8.85
N SER A 228 9.21 15.66 -9.81
CA SER A 228 7.74 15.76 -9.95
C SER A 228 7.04 14.92 -8.91
N MET A 229 7.60 13.79 -8.53
CA MET A 229 7.10 12.91 -7.47
C MET A 229 7.17 13.63 -6.12
N GLU A 230 8.32 14.19 -5.73
CA GLU A 230 8.47 14.94 -4.48
C GLU A 230 7.46 16.09 -4.39
N ARG A 231 7.35 16.90 -5.44
CA ARG A 231 6.35 17.99 -5.48
C ARG A 231 4.91 17.49 -5.39
N PHE A 232 4.63 16.33 -5.96
CA PHE A 232 3.29 15.74 -5.90
C PHE A 232 2.95 15.31 -4.47
N PHE A 233 3.88 14.63 -3.79
CA PHE A 233 3.64 14.18 -2.42
C PHE A 233 3.51 15.35 -1.45
N ALA A 234 4.32 16.38 -1.61
CA ALA A 234 4.22 17.61 -0.81
C ALA A 234 2.84 18.30 -0.93
N LYS A 235 2.08 18.02 -1.99
CA LYS A 235 0.76 18.61 -2.25
C LYS A 235 -0.40 17.64 -2.04
N LEU A 236 -0.12 16.40 -1.65
CA LEU A 236 -1.16 15.41 -1.44
C LEU A 236 -2.02 15.79 -0.24
N GLN A 237 -3.33 15.84 -0.46
CA GLN A 237 -4.28 16.24 0.57
C GLN A 237 -4.87 15.02 1.27
N VAL A 238 -5.12 15.16 2.57
CA VAL A 238 -5.85 14.16 3.36
C VAL A 238 -7.26 13.98 2.78
N GLY A 239 -7.69 12.72 2.66
CA GLY A 239 -9.01 12.38 2.12
C GLY A 239 -9.13 12.47 0.60
N SER A 240 -8.03 12.78 -0.11
CA SER A 240 -7.98 12.79 -1.57
C SER A 240 -7.08 11.65 -2.07
N PRO A 241 -7.52 10.39 -1.98
CA PRO A 241 -6.71 9.26 -2.35
C PRO A 241 -6.44 9.24 -3.86
N ILE A 242 -5.34 8.61 -4.17
CA ILE A 242 -4.91 8.40 -5.55
C ILE A 242 -4.64 6.92 -5.77
N LYS A 243 -4.72 6.50 -7.01
CA LYS A 243 -4.26 5.17 -7.43
C LYS A 243 -3.33 5.25 -8.62
N ARG A 244 -2.50 4.25 -8.70
CA ARG A 244 -1.55 4.03 -9.77
C ARG A 244 -1.55 2.55 -10.12
N GLN A 245 -1.38 2.24 -11.40
CA GLN A 245 -1.12 0.88 -11.86
C GLN A 245 0.31 0.78 -12.34
N ASN A 246 1.00 -0.22 -11.84
CA ASN A 246 2.31 -0.64 -12.33
C ASN A 246 2.21 -2.10 -12.75
N TRP A 247 3.22 -2.59 -13.45
CA TRP A 247 3.34 -3.99 -13.83
C TRP A 247 4.80 -4.40 -13.85
N SER A 248 5.03 -5.65 -13.60
CA SER A 248 6.33 -6.29 -13.75
C SER A 248 6.12 -7.69 -14.31
N VAL A 249 7.17 -8.29 -14.84
CA VAL A 249 7.18 -9.67 -15.27
C VAL A 249 7.96 -10.47 -14.24
N GLN A 250 7.36 -11.55 -13.77
CA GLN A 250 7.96 -12.49 -12.81
C GLN A 250 8.02 -13.87 -13.47
N VAL A 251 9.11 -14.58 -13.25
CA VAL A 251 9.37 -15.89 -13.89
C VAL A 251 9.01 -17.09 -13.02
N HIS A 252 8.44 -16.83 -11.85
CA HIS A 252 8.00 -17.84 -10.86
C HIS A 252 6.69 -17.39 -10.21
N PRO A 253 5.91 -18.32 -9.63
CA PRO A 253 4.61 -18.00 -9.03
C PRO A 253 4.71 -17.46 -7.60
N GLU A 254 5.90 -17.47 -7.00
CA GLU A 254 6.09 -17.07 -5.61
C GLU A 254 5.80 -15.59 -5.40
N LEU A 255 4.96 -15.26 -4.43
CA LEU A 255 4.62 -13.88 -4.08
C LEU A 255 5.59 -13.29 -3.05
N PHE A 256 6.03 -14.11 -2.09
CA PHE A 256 7.10 -13.73 -1.17
C PHE A 256 8.45 -13.95 -1.85
N ASP A 257 9.00 -12.89 -2.39
CA ASP A 257 10.28 -12.90 -3.08
C ASP A 257 11.04 -11.59 -2.82
N CYS A 258 12.06 -11.68 -1.99
CA CYS A 258 12.95 -10.55 -1.68
C CYS A 258 14.18 -10.48 -2.60
N GLU A 259 14.51 -11.54 -3.34
CA GLU A 259 15.83 -11.65 -4.00
C GLU A 259 15.79 -12.01 -5.50
N ALA A 260 14.81 -12.78 -5.95
CA ALA A 260 14.91 -13.53 -7.21
C ALA A 260 14.95 -12.68 -8.49
N ASN A 261 14.35 -11.50 -8.49
CA ASN A 261 14.32 -10.65 -9.69
C ASN A 261 15.55 -9.74 -9.85
N HIS A 262 16.51 -9.77 -8.92
CA HIS A 262 17.79 -9.04 -9.06
C HIS A 262 18.80 -9.73 -9.99
N ARG A 263 18.46 -10.85 -10.60
CA ARG A 263 19.34 -11.54 -11.58
C ARG A 263 19.57 -10.76 -12.88
N ILE A 264 18.81 -9.68 -13.14
CA ILE A 264 19.11 -8.75 -14.24
C ILE A 264 20.01 -7.61 -13.74
N LYS A 265 21.03 -7.92 -12.95
CA LYS A 265 21.99 -6.92 -12.43
C LYS A 265 23.14 -6.59 -13.36
N SER A 266 23.19 -7.07 -14.58
CA SER A 266 24.33 -6.80 -15.46
C SER A 266 23.93 -6.56 -16.92
N TYR A 267 23.14 -5.52 -17.14
CA TYR A 267 23.15 -4.89 -18.47
C TYR A 267 23.82 -3.51 -18.35
N ASP A 268 25.14 -3.53 -18.20
CA ASP A 268 25.99 -2.36 -18.13
C ASP A 268 26.72 -2.15 -19.47
N GLY A 269 26.05 -2.26 -20.60
CA GLY A 269 26.73 -2.00 -21.86
C GLY A 269 25.81 -1.80 -23.06
N PRO A 270 26.26 -1.06 -24.08
CA PRO A 270 25.56 -0.93 -25.37
C PRO A 270 25.85 -2.16 -26.25
N GLY A 271 25.41 -3.34 -25.82
CA GLY A 271 25.48 -4.58 -26.56
C GLY A 271 24.13 -5.29 -26.52
N GLU A 272 23.72 -5.92 -27.62
CA GLU A 272 22.52 -6.75 -27.61
C GLU A 272 22.65 -7.88 -26.58
N PRO A 273 21.59 -8.18 -25.80
CA PRO A 273 21.63 -9.28 -24.86
C PRO A 273 21.90 -10.58 -25.64
N ASN A 274 22.88 -11.35 -25.19
CA ASN A 274 23.13 -12.70 -25.75
C ASN A 274 21.99 -13.61 -25.30
N ILE A 275 21.06 -13.89 -26.23
CA ILE A 275 19.82 -14.66 -25.98
C ILE A 275 20.09 -16.17 -26.01
N GLU A 276 21.35 -16.61 -26.15
CA GLU A 276 21.66 -18.04 -26.32
C GLU A 276 21.50 -18.91 -25.06
N ASP A 277 21.39 -18.31 -23.85
CA ASP A 277 21.24 -19.07 -22.61
C ASP A 277 19.84 -18.96 -21.93
N ALA A 278 18.91 -18.28 -22.55
CA ALA A 278 17.54 -18.21 -22.04
C ALA A 278 16.69 -19.28 -22.75
N SER A 279 16.51 -20.44 -22.13
CA SER A 279 15.36 -21.29 -22.46
C SER A 279 14.11 -20.40 -22.45
N PRO A 280 13.30 -20.40 -23.53
CA PRO A 280 12.13 -19.54 -23.56
C PRO A 280 11.24 -19.84 -22.33
N PRO A 281 10.78 -18.83 -21.60
CA PRO A 281 9.86 -19.05 -20.51
C PRO A 281 8.65 -19.78 -21.05
N THR A 282 8.36 -20.95 -20.52
CA THR A 282 7.11 -21.66 -20.80
C THR A 282 6.01 -20.79 -20.21
N LEU A 283 5.40 -19.95 -21.05
CA LEU A 283 4.17 -19.23 -20.71
C LEU A 283 3.10 -20.30 -20.50
N ALA A 284 2.94 -20.75 -19.27
CA ALA A 284 1.77 -21.48 -18.84
C ALA A 284 0.59 -20.49 -18.83
N LEU A 285 0.03 -20.26 -20.00
CA LEU A 285 -1.33 -19.77 -20.11
C LEU A 285 -2.21 -20.89 -19.55
N GLN A 286 -2.58 -20.82 -18.30
CA GLN A 286 -3.67 -21.62 -17.79
C GLN A 286 -4.95 -21.08 -18.44
N ASP A 287 -5.35 -21.72 -19.53
CA ASP A 287 -6.71 -21.65 -20.04
C ASP A 287 -7.63 -22.23 -18.95
N THR A 288 -8.25 -21.37 -18.20
CA THR A 288 -9.40 -21.76 -17.37
C THR A 288 -10.61 -21.73 -18.29
N PRO A 289 -11.27 -22.87 -18.54
CA PRO A 289 -12.49 -22.85 -19.35
C PRO A 289 -13.60 -22.06 -18.65
N CYS A 290 -14.43 -21.46 -19.47
CA CYS A 290 -15.61 -20.62 -19.14
C CYS A 290 -16.56 -21.20 -18.10
#